data_1f02bc8a05dca619add68de190414023
#
_entry.id   1f02bc8a05dca619add68de190414023
#
_cell.length_a   1.000
_cell.length_b   1.000
_cell.length_c   1.000
_cell.angle_alpha   90.00
_cell.angle_beta   90.00
_cell.angle_gamma   90.00
#
_symmetry.space_group_name_H-M   'P 1'
#
loop_
_entity.id
_entity.type
_entity.pdbx_description
1 polymer ?
#
loop_
_entity_poly.entity_id
_entity_poly.type
_entity_poly.pdbx_seq_one_letter_code
_entity_poly.pdbx_strand_id
1 'polypeptide(L)'
;MKKTYSMELAGRTLSVDVGRVAAQANGAALMHYGDTVVLSTATASEKPREGIDFFPLSVEFEEKMYSVGKIPGGFNKREGKASENAVLTARVIDRPMRPLFPKDYRNDVTLNNMVMSVDPECRPELLAMLGSAIATSISDIPFCGPCATTQIGMVNGEFVVNPSQADWDNGDLQLTVASTSEKVIMIEAGANEIKEEKMIEAIYKAHEINQTIIAFINNMVAEIGKEKHAYTSCAVPEEMFAAMREIVTPAEMEEAVFTDVKQVREENIRAITEKLEEAFACLLYTSPSPRDRTRSRMPSSA
;
A
#
# COMPACT_ATOMS: atom_id res chain seq x y z
N MET A 1 -14.61 13.63 -17.30
CA MET A 1 -14.01 14.86 -17.84
C MET A 1 -12.50 14.65 -17.87
N LYS A 2 -11.82 14.98 -18.97
CA LYS A 2 -10.34 14.81 -19.03
C LYS A 2 -9.70 16.04 -18.41
N LYS A 3 -8.78 15.85 -17.46
CA LYS A 3 -8.00 16.92 -16.81
C LYS A 3 -6.55 16.49 -16.66
N THR A 4 -5.66 17.47 -16.82
CA THR A 4 -4.22 17.31 -16.59
C THR A 4 -3.81 18.24 -15.46
N TYR A 5 -3.10 17.69 -14.48
CA TYR A 5 -2.50 18.43 -13.36
C TYR A 5 -0.99 18.34 -13.47
N SER A 6 -0.28 19.36 -13.06
CA SER A 6 1.17 19.36 -13.08
C SER A 6 1.77 20.08 -11.88
N MET A 7 2.96 19.64 -11.46
CA MET A 7 3.80 20.29 -10.47
C MET A 7 5.27 20.11 -10.82
N GLU A 8 6.11 21.01 -10.34
CA GLU A 8 7.55 20.82 -10.42
C GLU A 8 8.04 19.96 -9.26
N LEU A 9 8.80 18.90 -9.57
CA LEU A 9 9.37 17.97 -8.60
C LEU A 9 10.82 17.69 -8.98
N ALA A 10 11.76 18.04 -8.08
CA ALA A 10 13.20 17.84 -8.29
C ALA A 10 13.71 18.38 -9.65
N GLY A 11 13.24 19.57 -10.04
CA GLY A 11 13.66 20.24 -11.28
C GLY A 11 13.05 19.67 -12.58
N ARG A 12 12.06 18.80 -12.47
CA ARG A 12 11.31 18.23 -13.61
C ARG A 12 9.81 18.34 -13.38
N THR A 13 9.06 18.44 -14.46
CA THR A 13 7.59 18.49 -14.39
C THR A 13 7.03 17.09 -14.19
N LEU A 14 6.36 16.87 -13.05
CA LEU A 14 5.46 15.74 -12.83
C LEU A 14 4.08 16.12 -13.32
N SER A 15 3.48 15.34 -14.22
CA SER A 15 2.11 15.57 -14.67
C SER A 15 1.24 14.32 -14.52
N VAL A 16 -0.06 14.55 -14.31
CA VAL A 16 -1.06 13.51 -14.04
C VAL A 16 -2.28 13.77 -14.92
N ASP A 17 -2.56 12.84 -15.83
CA ASP A 17 -3.77 12.84 -16.62
C ASP A 17 -4.85 11.99 -15.95
N VAL A 18 -6.02 12.57 -15.69
CA VAL A 18 -7.18 11.86 -15.12
C VAL A 18 -8.34 11.84 -16.09
N GLY A 19 -9.09 10.74 -16.12
CA GLY A 19 -10.27 10.58 -16.99
C GLY A 19 -9.96 10.40 -18.48
N ARG A 20 -8.70 10.09 -18.82
CA ARG A 20 -8.26 9.84 -20.20
C ARG A 20 -8.33 8.35 -20.58
N VAL A 21 -7.96 7.48 -19.68
CA VAL A 21 -7.89 6.02 -19.83
C VAL A 21 -8.46 5.32 -18.62
N ALA A 22 -8.71 4.02 -18.72
CA ALA A 22 -9.19 3.15 -17.62
C ALA A 22 -10.49 3.66 -16.95
N ALA A 23 -11.48 4.07 -17.77
CA ALA A 23 -12.74 4.65 -17.29
C ALA A 23 -13.60 3.69 -16.42
N GLN A 24 -13.34 2.39 -16.48
CA GLN A 24 -14.06 1.37 -15.69
C GLN A 24 -13.46 1.17 -14.28
N ALA A 25 -12.26 1.67 -14.02
CA ALA A 25 -11.66 1.63 -12.70
C ALA A 25 -12.34 2.63 -11.76
N ASN A 26 -12.35 2.34 -10.45
CA ASN A 26 -12.86 3.28 -9.44
C ASN A 26 -12.05 4.59 -9.47
N GLY A 27 -10.72 4.47 -9.63
CA GLY A 27 -9.81 5.58 -9.86
C GLY A 27 -8.70 5.21 -10.84
N ALA A 28 -8.23 6.18 -11.62
CA ALA A 28 -7.15 5.99 -12.56
C ALA A 28 -6.34 7.28 -12.74
N ALA A 29 -5.02 7.15 -12.77
CA ALA A 29 -4.06 8.22 -12.98
C ALA A 29 -3.02 7.77 -14.01
N LEU A 30 -2.85 8.53 -15.08
CA LEU A 30 -1.76 8.35 -16.03
C LEU A 30 -0.67 9.35 -15.66
N MET A 31 0.42 8.83 -15.11
CA MET A 31 1.53 9.59 -14.55
C MET A 31 2.60 9.80 -15.61
N HIS A 32 3.14 11.02 -15.69
CA HIS A 32 4.25 11.37 -16.57
C HIS A 32 5.33 12.09 -15.77
N TYR A 33 6.59 11.66 -15.92
CA TYR A 33 7.76 12.30 -15.34
C TYR A 33 8.95 12.08 -16.26
N GLY A 34 9.43 13.13 -16.94
CA GLY A 34 10.26 12.96 -18.13
C GLY A 34 9.52 12.15 -19.19
N ASP A 35 10.21 11.21 -19.84
CA ASP A 35 9.60 10.28 -20.80
C ASP A 35 9.07 8.99 -20.15
N THR A 36 9.17 8.87 -18.82
CA THR A 36 8.55 7.76 -18.09
C THR A 36 7.05 7.97 -17.94
N VAL A 37 6.28 6.96 -18.33
CA VAL A 37 4.81 6.96 -18.23
C VAL A 37 4.35 5.70 -17.52
N VAL A 38 3.54 5.89 -16.47
CA VAL A 38 2.93 4.80 -15.69
C VAL A 38 1.43 5.01 -15.58
N LEU A 39 0.66 3.99 -15.95
CA LEU A 39 -0.78 3.95 -15.70
C LEU A 39 -1.03 3.26 -14.37
N SER A 40 -1.55 3.98 -13.40
CA SER A 40 -1.98 3.45 -12.10
C SER A 40 -3.49 3.43 -12.02
N THR A 41 -4.06 2.29 -11.64
CA THR A 41 -5.50 2.10 -11.46
C THR A 41 -5.81 1.54 -10.09
N ALA A 42 -6.93 1.95 -9.51
CA ALA A 42 -7.48 1.42 -8.28
C ALA A 42 -8.88 0.88 -8.55
N THR A 43 -9.13 -0.37 -8.17
CA THR A 43 -10.43 -1.03 -8.29
C THR A 43 -10.80 -1.68 -6.97
N ALA A 44 -12.08 -1.66 -6.62
CA ALA A 44 -12.59 -2.35 -5.44
C ALA A 44 -13.83 -3.16 -5.80
N SER A 45 -14.02 -4.29 -5.09
CA SER A 45 -15.25 -5.06 -5.18
C SER A 45 -16.40 -4.32 -4.47
N GLU A 46 -17.63 -4.52 -4.93
CA GLU A 46 -18.82 -3.93 -4.29
C GLU A 46 -19.11 -4.54 -2.91
N LYS A 47 -18.73 -5.81 -2.70
CA LYS A 47 -18.99 -6.56 -1.47
C LYS A 47 -17.76 -7.37 -1.08
N PRO A 48 -17.56 -7.60 0.23
CA PRO A 48 -16.52 -8.51 0.69
C PRO A 48 -16.85 -9.95 0.28
N ARG A 49 -15.83 -10.78 0.09
CA ARG A 49 -16.01 -12.23 -0.11
C ARG A 49 -16.49 -12.87 1.18
N GLU A 50 -17.30 -13.92 1.07
CA GLU A 50 -17.74 -14.70 2.23
C GLU A 50 -16.54 -15.36 2.93
N GLY A 51 -16.50 -15.25 4.26
CA GLY A 51 -15.51 -15.92 5.10
C GLY A 51 -14.13 -15.28 5.12
N ILE A 52 -13.97 -14.06 4.64
CA ILE A 52 -12.72 -13.32 4.75
C ILE A 52 -12.62 -12.62 6.12
N ASP A 53 -11.49 -12.79 6.80
CA ASP A 53 -11.14 -12.22 8.09
C ASP A 53 -10.03 -11.16 8.02
N PHE A 54 -9.43 -10.95 6.85
CA PHE A 54 -8.38 -9.98 6.59
C PHE A 54 -8.75 -9.01 5.46
N PHE A 55 -7.99 -7.92 5.31
CA PHE A 55 -8.15 -6.98 4.20
C PHE A 55 -7.40 -7.48 2.95
N PRO A 56 -8.11 -7.86 1.86
CA PRO A 56 -7.50 -8.38 0.65
C PRO A 56 -7.07 -7.23 -0.28
N LEU A 57 -5.87 -6.69 -0.07
CA LEU A 57 -5.22 -5.75 -0.97
C LEU A 57 -4.25 -6.49 -1.88
N SER A 58 -4.43 -6.36 -3.19
CA SER A 58 -3.49 -6.83 -4.21
C SER A 58 -2.86 -5.64 -4.89
N VAL A 59 -1.54 -5.64 -4.98
CA VAL A 59 -0.78 -4.62 -5.71
C VAL A 59 0.02 -5.31 -6.80
N GLU A 60 -0.12 -4.82 -8.02
CA GLU A 60 0.60 -5.31 -9.17
C GLU A 60 1.45 -4.18 -9.77
N PHE A 61 2.65 -4.52 -10.16
CA PHE A 61 3.56 -3.66 -10.91
C PHE A 61 4.02 -4.41 -12.14
N GLU A 62 3.64 -3.91 -13.31
CA GLU A 62 3.86 -4.59 -14.58
C GLU A 62 4.82 -3.79 -15.46
N GLU A 63 6.02 -4.34 -15.65
CA GLU A 63 7.01 -3.84 -16.60
C GLU A 63 6.76 -4.49 -17.95
N LYS A 64 6.22 -3.74 -18.89
CA LYS A 64 5.96 -4.24 -20.24
C LYS A 64 7.18 -4.07 -21.13
N MET A 65 7.53 -5.08 -21.90
CA MET A 65 8.70 -5.02 -22.79
C MET A 65 8.61 -3.91 -23.84
N TYR A 66 7.38 -3.55 -24.25
CA TYR A 66 7.19 -2.43 -25.18
C TYR A 66 7.58 -1.07 -24.58
N SER A 67 7.62 -0.93 -23.24
CA SER A 67 8.03 0.31 -22.57
C SER A 67 9.48 0.71 -22.88
N VAL A 68 10.30 -0.27 -23.27
CA VAL A 68 11.68 -0.10 -23.72
C VAL A 68 11.86 -0.50 -25.21
N GLY A 69 10.78 -0.48 -25.99
CA GLY A 69 10.80 -0.77 -27.42
C GLY A 69 11.09 -2.21 -27.79
N LYS A 70 10.89 -3.17 -26.87
CA LYS A 70 11.16 -4.61 -27.10
C LYS A 70 9.87 -5.40 -27.26
N ILE A 71 9.96 -6.51 -27.99
CA ILE A 71 8.89 -7.49 -28.15
C ILE A 71 9.27 -8.75 -27.36
N PRO A 72 8.32 -9.40 -26.64
CA PRO A 72 8.59 -10.65 -25.94
C PRO A 72 9.22 -11.70 -26.86
N GLY A 73 10.33 -12.32 -26.39
CA GLY A 73 11.13 -13.24 -27.19
C GLY A 73 10.56 -14.66 -27.37
N GLY A 74 9.57 -15.05 -26.52
CA GLY A 74 8.98 -16.39 -26.56
C GLY A 74 8.17 -16.67 -27.82
N PHE A 75 7.91 -17.95 -28.12
CA PHE A 75 7.13 -18.39 -29.29
C PHE A 75 5.76 -17.69 -29.38
N ASN A 76 5.07 -17.56 -28.27
CA ASN A 76 3.75 -16.92 -28.19
C ASN A 76 3.80 -15.39 -28.24
N LYS A 77 4.97 -14.77 -28.23
CA LYS A 77 5.14 -13.30 -28.17
C LYS A 77 4.33 -12.63 -27.04
N ARG A 78 4.23 -13.31 -25.89
CA ARG A 78 3.54 -12.83 -24.70
C ARG A 78 4.52 -12.52 -23.59
N GLU A 79 4.13 -11.58 -22.73
CA GLU A 79 4.83 -11.31 -21.47
C GLU A 79 4.85 -12.57 -20.61
N GLY A 80 5.95 -12.80 -19.91
CA GLY A 80 6.09 -13.87 -18.94
C GLY A 80 5.49 -13.52 -17.59
N LYS A 81 5.94 -14.24 -16.55
CA LYS A 81 5.65 -13.88 -15.17
C LYS A 81 6.35 -12.54 -14.83
N ALA A 82 5.80 -11.84 -13.84
CA ALA A 82 6.43 -10.64 -13.29
C ALA A 82 7.88 -10.94 -12.86
N SER A 83 8.78 -10.00 -13.12
CA SER A 83 10.16 -10.07 -12.68
C SER A 83 10.24 -10.05 -11.14
N GLU A 84 11.34 -10.54 -10.57
CA GLU A 84 11.58 -10.46 -9.13
C GLU A 84 11.54 -9.00 -8.65
N ASN A 85 12.14 -8.09 -9.41
CA ASN A 85 12.10 -6.66 -9.14
C ASN A 85 10.67 -6.11 -9.16
N ALA A 86 9.84 -6.51 -10.13
CA ALA A 86 8.45 -6.09 -10.20
C ALA A 86 7.64 -6.56 -8.97
N VAL A 87 7.89 -7.78 -8.50
CA VAL A 87 7.25 -8.30 -7.28
C VAL A 87 7.69 -7.53 -6.04
N LEU A 88 8.98 -7.22 -5.91
CA LEU A 88 9.51 -6.42 -4.79
C LEU A 88 8.95 -4.99 -4.83
N THR A 89 8.91 -4.35 -6.01
CA THR A 89 8.32 -3.02 -6.18
C THR A 89 6.83 -3.01 -5.78
N ALA A 90 6.06 -4.02 -6.20
CA ALA A 90 4.66 -4.15 -5.79
C ALA A 90 4.51 -4.21 -4.26
N ARG A 91 5.42 -4.91 -3.56
CA ARG A 91 5.43 -4.95 -2.09
C ARG A 91 5.82 -3.62 -1.44
N VAL A 92 6.73 -2.87 -2.07
CA VAL A 92 7.10 -1.51 -1.60
C VAL A 92 5.92 -0.55 -1.76
N ILE A 93 5.10 -0.70 -2.81
CA ILE A 93 3.86 0.06 -2.99
C ILE A 93 2.80 -0.34 -1.96
N ASP A 94 2.62 -1.64 -1.69
CA ASP A 94 1.63 -2.16 -0.73
C ASP A 94 1.86 -1.63 0.69
N ARG A 95 3.11 -1.59 1.15
CA ARG A 95 3.48 -1.26 2.54
C ARG A 95 2.95 0.09 3.04
N PRO A 96 3.11 1.22 2.33
CA PRO A 96 2.55 2.49 2.75
C PRO A 96 1.05 2.62 2.50
N MET A 97 0.48 1.89 1.52
CA MET A 97 -0.93 1.99 1.18
C MET A 97 -1.83 1.24 2.15
N ARG A 98 -1.47 0.01 2.51
CA ARG A 98 -2.27 -0.89 3.35
C ARG A 98 -2.73 -0.29 4.69
N PRO A 99 -1.89 0.37 5.51
CA PRO A 99 -2.31 0.92 6.79
C PRO A 99 -3.25 2.13 6.67
N LEU A 100 -3.43 2.69 5.48
CA LEU A 100 -4.30 3.83 5.23
C LEU A 100 -5.73 3.42 4.83
N PHE A 101 -6.02 2.13 4.71
CA PHE A 101 -7.39 1.65 4.59
C PHE A 101 -8.01 1.44 5.98
N PRO A 102 -9.33 1.59 6.13
CA PRO A 102 -10.01 1.31 7.41
C PRO A 102 -9.74 -0.14 7.87
N LYS A 103 -9.46 -0.33 9.15
CA LYS A 103 -9.09 -1.65 9.71
C LYS A 103 -10.20 -2.70 9.57
N ASP A 104 -11.43 -2.27 9.47
CA ASP A 104 -12.65 -3.06 9.35
C ASP A 104 -13.13 -3.23 7.90
N TYR A 105 -12.40 -2.68 6.92
CA TYR A 105 -12.71 -2.81 5.50
C TYR A 105 -12.27 -4.20 4.99
N ARG A 106 -13.15 -4.91 4.27
CA ARG A 106 -12.93 -6.29 3.81
C ARG A 106 -13.20 -6.50 2.32
N ASN A 107 -13.56 -5.44 1.58
CA ASN A 107 -13.72 -5.55 0.13
C ASN A 107 -12.36 -5.79 -0.53
N ASP A 108 -12.34 -6.55 -1.63
CA ASP A 108 -11.13 -6.73 -2.43
C ASP A 108 -10.73 -5.39 -3.05
N VAL A 109 -9.47 -5.02 -2.91
CA VAL A 109 -8.88 -3.86 -3.58
C VAL A 109 -7.70 -4.31 -4.42
N THR A 110 -7.67 -3.87 -5.68
CA THR A 110 -6.55 -4.12 -6.58
C THR A 110 -5.99 -2.80 -7.08
N LEU A 111 -4.69 -2.60 -6.85
CA LEU A 111 -3.91 -1.51 -7.41
C LEU A 111 -3.03 -2.07 -8.51
N ASN A 112 -3.28 -1.67 -9.75
CA ASN A 112 -2.47 -2.11 -10.88
C ASN A 112 -1.67 -0.92 -11.43
N ASN A 113 -0.36 -1.11 -11.55
CA ASN A 113 0.58 -0.13 -12.04
C ASN A 113 1.27 -0.68 -13.28
N MET A 114 0.95 -0.15 -14.43
CA MET A 114 1.48 -0.58 -15.71
C MET A 114 2.48 0.44 -16.24
N VAL A 115 3.73 0.03 -16.41
CA VAL A 115 4.79 0.84 -17.00
C VAL A 115 4.63 0.84 -18.52
N MET A 116 4.35 2.01 -19.09
CA MET A 116 4.07 2.17 -20.52
C MET A 116 5.27 2.72 -21.30
N SER A 117 6.12 3.52 -20.66
CA SER A 117 7.37 4.05 -21.19
C SER A 117 8.36 4.26 -20.07
N VAL A 118 9.66 4.13 -20.33
CA VAL A 118 10.73 4.29 -19.34
C VAL A 118 11.79 5.24 -19.86
N ASP A 119 12.09 6.23 -19.04
CA ASP A 119 13.25 7.10 -19.13
C ASP A 119 14.23 6.70 -18.00
N PRO A 120 15.49 6.32 -18.30
CA PRO A 120 16.48 5.96 -17.28
C PRO A 120 16.74 7.05 -16.24
N GLU A 121 16.45 8.30 -16.55
CA GLU A 121 16.57 9.44 -15.65
C GLU A 121 15.37 9.56 -14.70
N CYS A 122 14.26 8.86 -14.93
CA CYS A 122 13.01 8.97 -14.20
C CYS A 122 12.46 7.59 -13.86
N ARG A 123 12.75 7.09 -12.67
CA ARG A 123 12.43 5.72 -12.26
C ARG A 123 10.91 5.47 -12.17
N PRO A 124 10.39 4.40 -12.81
CA PRO A 124 8.96 4.12 -12.86
C PRO A 124 8.36 3.71 -11.52
N GLU A 125 9.16 3.15 -10.58
CA GLU A 125 8.70 2.71 -9.27
C GLU A 125 8.13 3.89 -8.46
N LEU A 126 8.82 5.05 -8.50
CA LEU A 126 8.35 6.27 -7.84
C LEU A 126 6.98 6.70 -8.38
N LEU A 127 6.83 6.70 -9.72
CA LEU A 127 5.56 7.07 -10.35
C LEU A 127 4.45 6.10 -10.00
N ALA A 128 4.74 4.80 -9.90
CA ALA A 128 3.78 3.78 -9.51
C ALA A 128 3.28 3.99 -8.07
N MET A 129 4.18 4.36 -7.14
CA MET A 129 3.82 4.67 -5.75
C MET A 129 2.91 5.91 -5.68
N LEU A 130 3.30 6.99 -6.35
CA LEU A 130 2.51 8.23 -6.40
C LEU A 130 1.19 8.02 -7.15
N GLY A 131 1.22 7.32 -8.27
CA GLY A 131 0.04 7.02 -9.07
C GLY A 131 -0.98 6.17 -8.34
N SER A 132 -0.53 5.14 -7.58
CA SER A 132 -1.39 4.34 -6.71
C SER A 132 -2.06 5.19 -5.64
N ALA A 133 -1.30 6.07 -4.97
CA ALA A 133 -1.83 6.99 -3.96
C ALA A 133 -2.85 7.96 -4.56
N ILE A 134 -2.56 8.56 -5.72
CA ILE A 134 -3.47 9.47 -6.42
C ILE A 134 -4.73 8.73 -6.88
N ALA A 135 -4.59 7.60 -7.59
CA ALA A 135 -5.72 6.83 -8.10
C ALA A 135 -6.69 6.41 -6.99
N THR A 136 -6.16 5.97 -5.84
CA THR A 136 -6.97 5.59 -4.68
C THR A 136 -7.61 6.81 -4.01
N SER A 137 -6.87 7.92 -3.88
CA SER A 137 -7.38 9.14 -3.23
C SER A 137 -8.54 9.78 -4.00
N ILE A 138 -8.47 9.84 -5.33
CA ILE A 138 -9.54 10.41 -6.18
C ILE A 138 -10.71 9.44 -6.41
N SER A 139 -10.56 8.14 -6.10
CA SER A 139 -11.59 7.12 -6.25
C SER A 139 -12.66 7.23 -5.17
N ASP A 140 -13.71 6.45 -5.31
CA ASP A 140 -14.75 6.25 -4.30
C ASP A 140 -14.37 5.20 -3.24
N ILE A 141 -13.18 4.60 -3.31
CA ILE A 141 -12.69 3.60 -2.35
C ILE A 141 -12.39 4.28 -1.01
N PRO A 142 -12.85 3.73 0.15
CA PRO A 142 -12.51 4.23 1.48
C PRO A 142 -11.00 4.21 1.72
N PHE A 143 -10.40 5.38 1.88
CA PHE A 143 -8.96 5.55 2.02
C PHE A 143 -8.66 6.77 2.89
N CYS A 144 -7.86 6.59 3.95
CA CYS A 144 -7.49 7.61 4.94
C CYS A 144 -6.19 8.35 4.55
N GLY A 145 -5.85 8.37 3.26
CA GLY A 145 -4.73 9.15 2.71
C GLY A 145 -5.10 10.61 2.41
N PRO A 146 -4.28 11.30 1.61
CA PRO A 146 -3.23 10.73 0.75
C PRO A 146 -1.92 10.42 1.46
N CYS A 147 -1.11 9.59 0.80
CA CYS A 147 0.31 9.49 1.10
C CYS A 147 1.13 9.92 -0.13
N ALA A 148 2.35 10.35 0.11
CA ALA A 148 3.32 10.62 -0.94
C ALA A 148 4.63 9.90 -0.65
N THR A 149 5.42 9.69 -1.70
CA THR A 149 6.70 9.00 -1.62
C THR A 149 7.75 9.81 -2.34
N THR A 150 8.93 9.91 -1.74
CA THR A 150 10.13 10.51 -2.33
C THR A 150 11.30 9.55 -2.19
N GLN A 151 12.15 9.50 -3.19
CA GLN A 151 13.41 8.77 -3.17
C GLN A 151 14.57 9.76 -2.96
N ILE A 152 15.52 9.41 -2.08
CA ILE A 152 16.73 10.16 -1.83
C ILE A 152 17.92 9.25 -2.11
N GLY A 153 18.80 9.69 -3.01
CA GLY A 153 20.12 9.13 -3.21
C GLY A 153 21.19 9.95 -2.53
N MET A 154 22.40 9.43 -2.43
CA MET A 154 23.58 10.20 -2.07
C MET A 154 24.69 9.94 -3.08
N VAL A 155 25.14 11.00 -3.74
CA VAL A 155 26.23 10.97 -4.72
C VAL A 155 27.28 11.98 -4.29
N ASN A 156 28.54 11.56 -4.14
CA ASN A 156 29.64 12.39 -3.67
C ASN A 156 29.36 13.12 -2.34
N GLY A 157 28.59 12.51 -1.44
CA GLY A 157 28.24 13.07 -0.13
C GLY A 157 27.09 14.09 -0.15
N GLU A 158 26.46 14.37 -1.30
CA GLU A 158 25.32 15.26 -1.43
C GLU A 158 24.02 14.48 -1.70
N PHE A 159 22.90 14.93 -1.13
CA PHE A 159 21.60 14.33 -1.34
C PHE A 159 21.01 14.70 -2.70
N VAL A 160 20.66 13.69 -3.46
CA VAL A 160 19.96 13.80 -4.75
C VAL A 160 18.51 13.35 -4.56
N VAL A 161 17.57 14.21 -4.90
CA VAL A 161 16.13 13.92 -4.84
C VAL A 161 15.68 13.25 -6.12
N ASN A 162 15.01 12.12 -6.02
CA ASN A 162 14.55 11.30 -7.14
C ASN A 162 15.70 11.03 -8.13
N PRO A 163 16.76 10.34 -7.67
CA PRO A 163 17.95 10.09 -8.46
C PRO A 163 17.65 9.30 -9.73
N SER A 164 18.49 9.46 -10.75
CA SER A 164 18.51 8.61 -11.94
C SER A 164 18.80 7.15 -11.56
N GLN A 165 18.53 6.21 -12.47
CA GLN A 165 18.88 4.80 -12.21
C GLN A 165 20.39 4.64 -11.96
N ALA A 166 21.23 5.36 -12.68
CA ALA A 166 22.68 5.31 -12.50
C ALA A 166 23.12 5.84 -11.14
N ASP A 167 22.55 6.96 -10.69
CA ASP A 167 22.83 7.54 -9.37
C ASP A 167 22.29 6.66 -8.22
N TRP A 168 21.17 5.97 -8.47
CA TRP A 168 20.60 5.02 -7.52
C TRP A 168 21.49 3.80 -7.33
N ASP A 169 21.97 3.21 -8.42
CA ASP A 169 22.77 1.98 -8.39
C ASP A 169 24.20 2.22 -7.85
N ASN A 170 24.79 3.39 -8.14
CA ASN A 170 26.17 3.71 -7.77
C ASN A 170 26.30 4.63 -6.55
N GLY A 171 25.19 5.15 -6.02
CA GLY A 171 25.20 6.02 -4.86
C GLY A 171 25.42 5.30 -3.53
N ASP A 172 25.85 6.05 -2.52
CA ASP A 172 26.05 5.51 -1.16
C ASP A 172 24.74 5.33 -0.38
N LEU A 173 23.64 5.93 -0.84
CA LEU A 173 22.32 5.87 -0.22
C LEU A 173 21.24 5.56 -1.26
N GLN A 174 20.40 4.60 -0.91
CA GLN A 174 19.16 4.29 -1.60
C GLN A 174 18.04 4.38 -0.57
N LEU A 175 17.39 5.53 -0.45
CA LEU A 175 16.37 5.77 0.56
C LEU A 175 15.02 6.06 -0.11
N THR A 176 14.00 5.29 0.24
CA THR A 176 12.61 5.53 -0.14
C THR A 176 11.81 5.83 1.12
N VAL A 177 11.16 7.00 1.15
CA VAL A 177 10.33 7.44 2.28
C VAL A 177 8.92 7.71 1.82
N ALA A 178 7.95 7.04 2.41
CA ALA A 178 6.54 7.36 2.25
C ALA A 178 5.98 7.97 3.53
N SER A 179 5.18 9.03 3.38
CA SER A 179 4.58 9.73 4.51
C SER A 179 3.18 10.26 4.18
N THR A 180 2.41 10.47 5.23
CA THR A 180 1.18 11.27 5.22
C THR A 180 1.51 12.72 5.61
N SER A 181 0.49 13.57 5.73
CA SER A 181 0.66 14.94 6.24
C SER A 181 1.24 15.01 7.66
N GLU A 182 1.04 13.95 8.45
CA GLU A 182 1.41 13.95 9.87
C GLU A 182 2.62 13.06 10.19
N LYS A 183 2.79 11.97 9.46
CA LYS A 183 3.71 10.87 9.87
C LYS A 183 4.45 10.28 8.68
N VAL A 184 5.69 9.89 8.93
CA VAL A 184 6.40 8.94 8.08
C VAL A 184 5.81 7.55 8.35
N ILE A 185 5.32 6.89 7.31
CA ILE A 185 4.62 5.59 7.40
C ILE A 185 5.44 4.42 6.88
N MET A 186 6.42 4.68 6.00
CA MET A 186 7.31 3.66 5.48
C MET A 186 8.68 4.24 5.17
N ILE A 187 9.71 3.52 5.55
CA ILE A 187 11.10 3.77 5.19
C ILE A 187 11.67 2.47 4.65
N GLU A 188 12.36 2.56 3.53
CA GLU A 188 13.18 1.48 2.99
C GLU A 188 14.53 2.07 2.58
N ALA A 189 15.61 1.53 3.13
CA ALA A 189 16.94 2.05 2.94
C ALA A 189 17.96 0.95 2.67
N GLY A 190 18.83 1.20 1.70
CA GLY A 190 20.12 0.57 1.50
C GLY A 190 21.20 1.63 1.62
N ALA A 191 22.27 1.37 2.38
CA ALA A 191 23.30 2.36 2.60
C ALA A 191 24.67 1.72 2.78
N ASN A 192 25.72 2.40 2.30
CA ASN A 192 27.11 2.03 2.45
C ASN A 192 27.70 2.78 3.66
N GLU A 193 27.46 2.26 4.89
CA GLU A 193 28.02 2.78 6.15
C GLU A 193 27.76 4.29 6.38
N ILE A 194 26.57 4.79 6.01
CA ILE A 194 26.17 6.17 6.26
C ILE A 194 25.87 6.37 7.75
N LYS A 195 26.35 7.47 8.33
CA LYS A 195 26.09 7.82 9.74
C LYS A 195 24.58 8.07 9.97
N GLU A 196 24.08 7.70 11.15
CA GLU A 196 22.68 7.83 11.55
C GLU A 196 22.15 9.27 11.40
N GLU A 197 22.96 10.26 11.75
CA GLU A 197 22.59 11.69 11.65
C GLU A 197 22.28 12.08 10.20
N LYS A 198 23.07 11.60 9.24
CA LYS A 198 22.84 11.83 7.80
C LYS A 198 21.61 11.07 7.29
N MET A 199 21.37 9.88 7.81
CA MET A 199 20.16 9.11 7.48
C MET A 199 18.90 9.86 7.96
N ILE A 200 18.92 10.36 9.19
CA ILE A 200 17.81 11.14 9.75
C ILE A 200 17.59 12.43 8.94
N GLU A 201 18.65 13.14 8.56
CA GLU A 201 18.57 14.34 7.71
C GLU A 201 17.89 14.01 6.36
N ALA A 202 18.27 12.89 5.73
CA ALA A 202 17.65 12.43 4.48
C ALA A 202 16.17 12.12 4.63
N ILE A 203 15.78 11.47 5.72
CA ILE A 203 14.37 11.14 6.02
C ILE A 203 13.53 12.40 6.18
N TYR A 204 14.01 13.39 6.95
CA TYR A 204 13.33 14.68 7.11
C TYR A 204 13.19 15.43 5.78
N LYS A 205 14.26 15.47 4.98
CA LYS A 205 14.23 16.09 3.65
C LYS A 205 13.19 15.43 2.73
N ALA A 206 13.12 14.11 2.74
CA ALA A 206 12.10 13.38 1.97
C ALA A 206 10.69 13.69 2.48
N HIS A 207 10.49 13.76 3.79
CA HIS A 207 9.20 14.10 4.39
C HIS A 207 8.73 15.52 3.99
N GLU A 208 9.60 16.52 4.00
CA GLU A 208 9.27 17.88 3.55
C GLU A 208 8.83 17.92 2.08
N ILE A 209 9.52 17.19 1.21
CA ILE A 209 9.12 17.08 -0.21
C ILE A 209 7.77 16.39 -0.33
N ASN A 210 7.53 15.34 0.45
CA ASN A 210 6.24 14.63 0.48
C ASN A 210 5.09 15.56 0.88
N GLN A 211 5.29 16.55 1.77
CA GLN A 211 4.25 17.53 2.10
C GLN A 211 3.81 18.34 0.87
N THR A 212 4.72 18.72 0.02
CA THR A 212 4.42 19.44 -1.23
C THR A 212 3.60 18.57 -2.18
N ILE A 213 3.96 17.30 -2.31
CA ILE A 213 3.23 16.33 -3.14
C ILE A 213 1.84 16.05 -2.55
N ILE A 214 1.72 15.91 -1.24
CA ILE A 214 0.44 15.71 -0.55
C ILE A 214 -0.51 16.90 -0.77
N ALA A 215 0.01 18.13 -0.68
CA ALA A 215 -0.77 19.32 -0.98
C ALA A 215 -1.28 19.31 -2.43
N PHE A 216 -0.45 18.90 -3.38
CA PHE A 216 -0.84 18.72 -4.78
C PHE A 216 -1.96 17.67 -4.94
N ILE A 217 -1.82 16.52 -4.30
CA ILE A 217 -2.84 15.45 -4.33
C ILE A 217 -4.16 15.94 -3.70
N ASN A 218 -4.11 16.64 -2.57
CA ASN A 218 -5.29 17.18 -1.91
C ASN A 218 -6.04 18.18 -2.79
N ASN A 219 -5.34 19.02 -3.56
CA ASN A 219 -5.95 19.92 -4.53
C ASN A 219 -6.68 19.15 -5.63
N MET A 220 -6.09 18.04 -6.12
CA MET A 220 -6.74 17.16 -7.08
C MET A 220 -8.00 16.51 -6.48
N VAL A 221 -7.91 15.99 -5.26
CA VAL A 221 -9.04 15.35 -4.56
C VAL A 221 -10.18 16.35 -4.33
N ALA A 222 -9.86 17.58 -3.96
CA ALA A 222 -10.89 18.64 -3.78
C ALA A 222 -11.64 18.98 -5.07
N GLU A 223 -11.00 18.85 -6.23
CA GLU A 223 -11.59 19.20 -7.52
C GLU A 223 -12.31 18.02 -8.22
N ILE A 224 -11.74 16.81 -8.15
CA ILE A 224 -12.22 15.65 -8.93
C ILE A 224 -12.45 14.40 -8.08
N GLY A 225 -12.20 14.46 -6.77
CA GLY A 225 -12.41 13.33 -5.87
C GLY A 225 -13.86 12.88 -5.86
N LYS A 226 -14.08 11.58 -5.81
CA LYS A 226 -15.39 10.97 -5.66
C LYS A 226 -15.73 10.83 -4.18
N GLU A 227 -17.03 10.87 -3.85
CA GLU A 227 -17.52 10.52 -2.53
C GLU A 227 -17.18 9.05 -2.22
N LYS A 228 -16.68 8.78 -1.00
CA LYS A 228 -16.28 7.43 -0.61
C LYS A 228 -17.50 6.54 -0.41
N HIS A 229 -17.50 5.34 -1.01
CA HIS A 229 -18.63 4.44 -0.89
C HIS A 229 -18.77 3.89 0.54
N ALA A 230 -20.02 3.69 0.95
CA ALA A 230 -20.32 3.03 2.20
C ALA A 230 -19.98 1.54 2.10
N TYR A 231 -19.48 0.96 3.18
CA TYR A 231 -19.14 -0.47 3.25
C TYR A 231 -19.67 -1.09 4.54
N THR A 232 -19.79 -2.42 4.55
CA THR A 232 -20.17 -3.14 5.75
C THR A 232 -18.97 -3.23 6.68
N SER A 233 -19.05 -2.56 7.84
CA SER A 233 -18.00 -2.62 8.86
C SER A 233 -17.93 -4.03 9.46
N CYS A 234 -16.71 -4.55 9.58
CA CYS A 234 -16.40 -5.79 10.30
C CYS A 234 -15.76 -5.49 11.66
N ALA A 235 -15.94 -4.27 12.18
CA ALA A 235 -15.45 -3.92 13.51
C ALA A 235 -16.20 -4.70 14.58
N VAL A 236 -15.48 -5.04 15.66
CA VAL A 236 -16.08 -5.69 16.83
C VAL A 236 -17.03 -4.70 17.51
N PRO A 237 -18.30 -5.07 17.77
CA PRO A 237 -19.23 -4.20 18.50
C PRO A 237 -18.68 -3.78 19.87
N GLU A 238 -18.94 -2.53 20.28
CA GLU A 238 -18.44 -2.02 21.57
C GLU A 238 -18.91 -2.85 22.76
N GLU A 239 -20.14 -3.38 22.71
CA GLU A 239 -20.70 -4.27 23.74
C GLU A 239 -19.89 -5.56 23.88
N MET A 240 -19.49 -6.17 22.75
CA MET A 240 -18.64 -7.35 22.76
C MET A 240 -17.24 -7.03 23.29
N PHE A 241 -16.69 -5.89 22.92
CA PHE A 241 -15.38 -5.45 23.41
C PHE A 241 -15.41 -5.13 24.91
N ALA A 242 -16.50 -4.55 25.42
CA ALA A 242 -16.71 -4.34 26.85
C ALA A 242 -16.78 -5.67 27.62
N ALA A 243 -17.54 -6.65 27.11
CA ALA A 243 -17.61 -7.99 27.69
C ALA A 243 -16.26 -8.72 27.68
N MET A 244 -15.44 -8.55 26.62
CA MET A 244 -14.07 -9.08 26.60
C MET A 244 -13.20 -8.49 27.71
N ARG A 245 -13.33 -7.19 28.00
CA ARG A 245 -12.58 -6.51 29.07
C ARG A 245 -12.97 -6.95 30.47
N GLU A 246 -14.17 -7.45 30.66
CA GLU A 246 -14.60 -8.05 31.94
C GLU A 246 -13.95 -9.42 32.18
N ILE A 247 -13.65 -10.17 31.12
CA ILE A 247 -13.04 -11.50 31.19
C ILE A 247 -11.51 -11.42 31.26
N VAL A 248 -10.92 -10.49 30.49
CA VAL A 248 -9.46 -10.29 30.43
C VAL A 248 -9.15 -8.87 30.86
N THR A 249 -8.48 -8.75 32.01
CA THR A 249 -8.09 -7.45 32.55
C THR A 249 -6.90 -6.84 31.80
N PRO A 250 -6.76 -5.50 31.79
CA PRO A 250 -5.57 -4.85 31.23
C PRO A 250 -4.26 -5.35 31.85
N ALA A 251 -4.26 -5.70 33.14
CA ALA A 251 -3.09 -6.21 33.85
C ALA A 251 -2.65 -7.60 33.33
N GLU A 252 -3.63 -8.52 33.11
CA GLU A 252 -3.33 -9.84 32.51
C GLU A 252 -2.77 -9.69 31.09
N MET A 253 -3.30 -8.74 30.30
CA MET A 253 -2.80 -8.49 28.95
C MET A 253 -1.40 -7.87 28.97
N GLU A 254 -1.12 -6.96 29.91
CA GLU A 254 0.19 -6.35 30.10
C GLU A 254 1.23 -7.39 30.48
N GLU A 255 0.93 -8.28 31.43
CA GLU A 255 1.82 -9.40 31.83
C GLU A 255 2.07 -10.35 30.66
N ALA A 256 1.07 -10.65 29.85
CA ALA A 256 1.22 -11.53 28.70
C ALA A 256 2.09 -10.93 27.59
N VAL A 257 2.01 -9.63 27.35
CA VAL A 257 2.68 -8.95 26.24
C VAL A 257 4.10 -8.52 26.60
N PHE A 258 4.33 -7.99 27.79
CA PHE A 258 5.64 -7.49 28.24
C PHE A 258 6.52 -8.60 28.80
N THR A 259 6.92 -9.52 27.93
CA THR A 259 7.91 -10.56 28.23
C THR A 259 9.05 -10.48 27.23
N ASP A 260 10.29 -10.70 27.69
CA ASP A 260 11.50 -10.61 26.88
C ASP A 260 11.60 -11.74 25.86
N VAL A 261 11.01 -12.90 26.15
CA VAL A 261 11.09 -14.08 25.30
C VAL A 261 9.86 -14.19 24.40
N LYS A 262 10.08 -14.13 23.09
CA LYS A 262 9.00 -14.18 22.06
C LYS A 262 8.10 -15.42 22.23
N GLN A 263 8.66 -16.60 22.46
CA GLN A 263 7.88 -17.85 22.60
C GLN A 263 6.92 -17.80 23.80
N VAL A 264 7.41 -17.33 24.94
CA VAL A 264 6.60 -17.19 26.16
C VAL A 264 5.44 -16.19 25.94
N ARG A 265 5.73 -15.07 25.27
CA ARG A 265 4.70 -14.09 24.90
C ARG A 265 3.61 -14.70 24.01
N GLU A 266 4.00 -15.48 22.98
CA GLU A 266 3.05 -16.13 22.09
C GLU A 266 2.19 -17.17 22.81
N GLU A 267 2.76 -17.92 23.77
CA GLU A 267 2.05 -18.89 24.61
C GLU A 267 1.06 -18.19 25.55
N ASN A 268 1.46 -17.11 26.21
CA ASN A 268 0.60 -16.32 27.08
C ASN A 268 -0.58 -15.70 26.34
N ILE A 269 -0.31 -15.10 25.17
CA ILE A 269 -1.37 -14.52 24.32
C ILE A 269 -2.34 -15.63 23.85
N ARG A 270 -1.83 -16.81 23.49
CA ARG A 270 -2.66 -17.94 23.09
C ARG A 270 -3.56 -18.41 24.21
N ALA A 271 -3.04 -18.51 25.44
CA ALA A 271 -3.85 -18.88 26.61
C ALA A 271 -4.99 -17.89 26.87
N ILE A 272 -4.73 -16.57 26.72
CA ILE A 272 -5.77 -15.53 26.81
C ILE A 272 -6.80 -15.68 25.69
N THR A 273 -6.35 -15.98 24.47
CA THR A 273 -7.23 -16.18 23.32
C THR A 273 -8.16 -17.38 23.54
N GLU A 274 -7.63 -18.52 23.99
CA GLU A 274 -8.40 -19.72 24.33
C GLU A 274 -9.41 -19.43 25.44
N LYS A 275 -9.03 -18.70 26.49
CA LYS A 275 -9.94 -18.24 27.58
C LYS A 275 -11.12 -17.42 27.04
N LEU A 276 -10.86 -16.52 26.09
CA LEU A 276 -11.90 -15.73 25.44
C LEU A 276 -12.78 -16.59 24.52
N GLU A 277 -12.19 -17.46 23.70
CA GLU A 277 -12.93 -18.35 22.82
C GLU A 277 -13.87 -19.28 23.59
N GLU A 278 -13.44 -19.85 24.71
CA GLU A 278 -14.28 -20.66 25.61
C GLU A 278 -15.43 -19.83 26.20
N ALA A 279 -15.17 -18.62 26.69
CA ALA A 279 -16.17 -17.75 27.28
C ALA A 279 -17.23 -17.30 26.26
N PHE A 280 -16.84 -17.05 25.01
CA PHE A 280 -17.73 -16.62 23.94
C PHE A 280 -18.27 -17.79 23.08
N ALA A 281 -17.85 -19.03 23.30
CA ALA A 281 -18.33 -20.20 22.56
C ALA A 281 -19.85 -20.33 22.59
N CYS A 282 -20.50 -20.00 23.71
CA CYS A 282 -21.93 -20.00 23.83
C CYS A 282 -22.65 -18.87 23.10
N LEU A 283 -21.99 -17.73 22.88
CA LEU A 283 -22.56 -16.56 22.19
C LEU A 283 -22.35 -16.65 20.67
N LEU A 284 -21.26 -17.31 20.24
CA LEU A 284 -20.96 -17.54 18.82
C LEU A 284 -21.84 -18.62 18.18
N TYR A 285 -22.58 -19.42 18.95
CA TYR A 285 -23.52 -20.42 18.45
C TYR A 285 -24.75 -19.82 17.73
N THR A 286 -24.99 -18.54 17.88
CA THR A 286 -26.09 -17.82 17.20
C THR A 286 -25.71 -17.23 15.85
N SER A 287 -24.43 -17.22 15.49
CA SER A 287 -23.96 -16.84 14.16
C SER A 287 -23.01 -17.93 13.64
N PRO A 288 -23.34 -18.63 12.53
CA PRO A 288 -22.49 -19.70 12.01
C PRO A 288 -21.12 -19.13 11.63
N SER A 289 -20.08 -19.56 12.34
CA SER A 289 -18.70 -19.25 12.00
C SER A 289 -18.38 -19.75 10.59
N PRO A 290 -17.61 -19.03 9.79
CA PRO A 290 -17.11 -19.54 8.50
C PRO A 290 -16.38 -20.88 8.61
N ARG A 291 -15.80 -21.20 9.78
CA ARG A 291 -15.16 -22.50 10.08
C ARG A 291 -16.15 -23.66 10.20
N ASP A 292 -17.37 -23.40 10.65
CA ASP A 292 -18.38 -24.46 10.79
C ASP A 292 -18.97 -24.86 9.45
N ARG A 293 -19.03 -23.98 8.45
CA ARG A 293 -19.42 -24.32 7.08
C ARG A 293 -18.45 -25.26 6.37
N THR A 294 -17.18 -25.25 6.70
CA THR A 294 -16.17 -26.15 6.10
C THR A 294 -16.19 -27.55 6.71
N ARG A 295 -16.64 -27.71 7.97
CA ARG A 295 -16.78 -29.02 8.62
C ARG A 295 -18.04 -29.79 8.22
N SER A 296 -19.11 -29.11 7.79
CA SER A 296 -20.37 -29.75 7.38
C SER A 296 -20.36 -30.31 5.95
N ARG A 297 -19.24 -30.19 5.21
CA ARG A 297 -19.07 -30.73 3.85
C ARG A 297 -18.16 -31.95 3.80
N MET A 298 -18.23 -32.84 4.77
CA MET A 298 -17.75 -34.20 4.53
C MET A 298 -18.86 -34.97 3.81
N PRO A 299 -18.64 -35.49 2.59
CA PRO A 299 -19.60 -36.40 1.99
C PRO A 299 -19.64 -37.66 2.85
N SER A 300 -20.83 -38.01 3.31
CA SER A 300 -21.05 -39.34 3.82
C SER A 300 -20.78 -40.32 2.68
N SER A 301 -19.64 -40.99 2.75
CA SER A 301 -19.35 -42.14 1.89
C SER A 301 -20.35 -43.24 2.23
N ALA A 302 -21.26 -43.50 1.29
CA ALA A 302 -21.86 -44.80 1.17
C ALA A 302 -20.90 -45.75 0.47
#